data_593423e39eb9892d6c3adb79672242cf
#
_entry.id   593423e39eb9892d6c3adb79672242cf
#
_cell.length_a   1.000
_cell.length_b   1.000
_cell.length_c   1.000
_cell.angle_alpha   90.00
_cell.angle_beta   90.00
_cell.angle_gamma   90.00
#
_symmetry.space_group_name_H-M   'P 1'
#
loop_
_entity.id
_entity.type
_entity.pdbx_description
1 polymer ?
#
loop_
_entity_poly.entity_id
_entity_poly.type
_entity_poly.pdbx_seq_one_letter_code
_entity_poly.pdbx_strand_id
1 'polypeptide(L)'
;KIGDNVKFIGTVNIDESTYHFSDKVLDRANIIQLDVLNYSNSWEKKKYGSSVNVNWSMNDYNSLTVIGSDEDMTRVHQLLWDIHMMLHSVNSKYGIGPRIVKNIDLYLWNLPKSNIGGFSKDTGIDLQIAQRVLTKVRGPENQLGEILDERNNNNIYHIFDKYNDLSEFKLCREIVIQKQRELESYGYCI
;
A
#
# COMPACT_ATOMS: atom_id res chain seq x y z
N LYS A 1 -11.12 11.00 26.11
CA LYS A 1 -10.26 9.93 25.58
C LYS A 1 -11.12 9.05 24.69
N ILE A 2 -10.70 8.84 23.45
CA ILE A 2 -11.39 7.94 22.52
C ILE A 2 -11.02 6.51 22.91
N GLY A 3 -12.00 5.60 22.98
CA GLY A 3 -11.77 4.21 23.34
C GLY A 3 -11.06 3.44 22.21
N ASP A 4 -10.33 2.40 22.55
CA ASP A 4 -9.54 1.60 21.61
C ASP A 4 -10.42 0.78 20.63
N ASN A 5 -11.71 0.66 20.94
CA ASN A 5 -12.74 0.03 20.10
C ASN A 5 -13.25 0.93 18.96
N VAL A 6 -12.84 2.20 18.92
CA VAL A 6 -13.26 3.14 17.86
C VAL A 6 -12.26 3.08 16.71
N LYS A 7 -12.76 2.79 15.50
CA LYS A 7 -12.00 2.79 14.25
C LYS A 7 -12.55 3.92 13.36
N PHE A 8 -11.64 4.60 12.66
CA PHE A 8 -12.00 5.69 11.78
C PHE A 8 -11.77 5.25 10.33
N ILE A 9 -12.79 5.43 9.51
CA ILE A 9 -12.72 5.27 8.06
C ILE A 9 -13.17 6.60 7.46
N GLY A 10 -12.37 7.15 6.57
CA GLY A 10 -12.68 8.37 5.84
C GLY A 10 -12.66 8.12 4.35
N THR A 11 -13.48 8.85 3.61
CA THR A 11 -13.45 8.90 2.15
C THR A 11 -13.08 10.30 1.71
N VAL A 12 -12.36 10.40 0.60
CA VAL A 12 -11.94 11.67 0.00
C VAL A 12 -11.91 11.51 -1.52
N ASN A 13 -12.35 12.54 -2.22
CA ASN A 13 -12.10 12.64 -3.66
C ASN A 13 -10.77 13.36 -3.86
N ILE A 14 -9.92 12.79 -4.71
CA ILE A 14 -8.67 13.43 -5.12
C ILE A 14 -8.93 14.05 -6.50
N ASP A 15 -9.05 15.36 -6.54
CA ASP A 15 -9.20 16.16 -7.74
C ASP A 15 -8.17 17.30 -7.76
N GLU A 16 -8.11 18.05 -8.83
CA GLU A 16 -7.16 19.17 -9.02
C GLU A 16 -7.27 20.26 -7.93
N SER A 17 -8.41 20.34 -7.24
CA SER A 17 -8.67 21.32 -6.17
C SER A 17 -8.33 20.78 -4.77
N THR A 18 -8.04 19.48 -4.64
CA THR A 18 -7.84 18.81 -3.35
C THR A 18 -6.40 18.96 -2.89
N TYR A 19 -6.20 19.46 -1.66
CA TYR A 19 -4.88 19.47 -1.02
C TYR A 19 -4.40 18.06 -0.72
N HIS A 20 -3.13 17.79 -1.05
CA HIS A 20 -2.50 16.50 -0.75
C HIS A 20 -2.44 16.24 0.75
N PHE A 21 -2.62 14.97 1.13
CA PHE A 21 -2.38 14.55 2.50
C PHE A 21 -0.93 14.82 2.90
N SER A 22 -0.75 15.34 4.13
CA SER A 22 0.59 15.48 4.68
C SER A 22 1.22 14.10 4.96
N ASP A 23 2.56 14.03 4.96
CA ASP A 23 3.27 12.80 5.28
C ASP A 23 2.91 12.24 6.65
N LYS A 24 2.56 13.12 7.62
CA LYS A 24 2.08 12.71 8.95
C LYS A 24 0.78 11.91 8.91
N VAL A 25 -0.09 12.17 7.94
CA VAL A 25 -1.31 11.42 7.71
C VAL A 25 -0.98 10.11 6.99
N LEU A 26 -0.19 10.18 5.91
CA LEU A 26 0.22 9.01 5.12
C LEU A 26 0.99 7.96 5.95
N ASP A 27 1.80 8.40 6.93
CA ASP A 27 2.50 7.49 7.84
C ASP A 27 1.56 6.69 8.77
N ARG A 28 0.33 7.14 8.94
CA ARG A 28 -0.63 6.57 9.90
C ARG A 28 -1.81 5.86 9.23
N ALA A 29 -2.21 6.34 8.06
CA ALA A 29 -3.33 5.80 7.31
C ALA A 29 -2.91 4.58 6.49
N ASN A 30 -3.87 3.71 6.18
CA ASN A 30 -3.79 2.76 5.08
C ASN A 30 -4.68 3.33 3.98
N ILE A 31 -4.11 3.68 2.85
CA ILE A 31 -4.83 4.35 1.77
C ILE A 31 -5.23 3.30 0.74
N ILE A 32 -6.52 3.21 0.48
CA ILE A 32 -7.08 2.34 -0.56
C ILE A 32 -7.57 3.26 -1.68
N GLN A 33 -6.94 3.18 -2.82
CA GLN A 33 -7.41 3.83 -4.03
C GLN A 33 -8.44 2.93 -4.70
N LEU A 34 -9.57 3.51 -5.09
CA LEU A 34 -10.63 2.79 -5.78
C LEU A 34 -10.61 3.20 -7.24
N ASP A 35 -10.45 2.24 -8.11
CA ASP A 35 -10.56 2.43 -9.55
C ASP A 35 -12.01 2.33 -10.03
N VAL A 36 -12.27 2.85 -11.23
CA VAL A 36 -13.57 2.74 -11.87
C VAL A 36 -13.80 1.29 -12.26
N LEU A 37 -14.92 0.72 -11.79
CA LEU A 37 -15.32 -0.62 -12.15
C LEU A 37 -15.72 -0.69 -13.64
N ASN A 38 -15.45 -1.84 -14.27
CA ASN A 38 -15.91 -2.10 -15.63
C ASN A 38 -17.44 -2.00 -15.69
N TYR A 39 -17.94 -1.07 -16.50
CA TYR A 39 -19.38 -0.78 -16.61
C TYR A 39 -20.21 -1.98 -17.06
N SER A 40 -19.65 -2.91 -17.82
CA SER A 40 -20.37 -4.13 -18.23
C SER A 40 -20.68 -5.06 -17.05
N ASN A 41 -19.93 -4.97 -15.94
CA ASN A 41 -20.11 -5.82 -14.76
C ASN A 41 -20.73 -5.09 -13.55
N SER A 42 -20.78 -3.75 -13.58
CA SER A 42 -21.13 -2.93 -12.42
C SER A 42 -22.63 -2.71 -12.21
N TRP A 43 -23.45 -2.97 -13.25
CA TRP A 43 -24.88 -2.67 -13.23
C TRP A 43 -25.77 -3.87 -12.89
N GLU A 44 -25.21 -5.06 -12.72
CA GLU A 44 -25.97 -6.16 -12.16
C GLU A 44 -26.35 -5.83 -10.71
N LYS A 45 -27.65 -5.74 -10.45
CA LYS A 45 -28.16 -5.61 -9.09
C LYS A 45 -27.79 -6.86 -8.30
N LYS A 46 -26.61 -6.83 -7.64
CA LYS A 46 -26.27 -7.87 -6.66
C LYS A 46 -27.35 -7.85 -5.58
N LYS A 47 -28.07 -8.95 -5.44
CA LYS A 47 -28.93 -9.17 -4.28
C LYS A 47 -27.98 -9.30 -3.07
N TYR A 48 -27.87 -8.22 -2.30
CA TYR A 48 -27.21 -8.30 -1.02
C TYR A 48 -28.05 -9.19 -0.11
N GLY A 49 -27.42 -10.21 0.48
CA GLY A 49 -28.06 -10.99 1.54
C GLY A 49 -28.47 -10.09 2.71
N SER A 50 -29.38 -10.58 3.56
CA SER A 50 -29.76 -9.87 4.78
C SER A 50 -28.50 -9.56 5.61
N SER A 51 -28.36 -8.31 6.05
CA SER A 51 -27.29 -7.94 6.96
C SER A 51 -27.44 -8.72 8.27
N VAL A 52 -26.40 -9.45 8.64
CA VAL A 52 -26.33 -10.08 9.97
C VAL A 52 -25.65 -9.07 10.89
N ASN A 53 -26.39 -8.58 11.90
CA ASN A 53 -25.80 -7.79 12.95
C ASN A 53 -24.90 -8.69 13.81
N VAL A 54 -23.61 -8.58 13.64
CA VAL A 54 -22.63 -9.26 14.49
C VAL A 54 -22.12 -8.24 15.51
N ASN A 55 -22.45 -8.46 16.78
CA ASN A 55 -21.93 -7.66 17.88
C ASN A 55 -20.61 -8.32 18.35
N TRP A 56 -19.48 -7.74 17.94
CA TRP A 56 -18.15 -8.16 18.38
C TRP A 56 -17.77 -7.40 19.65
N SER A 57 -17.40 -8.11 20.70
CA SER A 57 -16.74 -7.50 21.84
C SER A 57 -15.27 -7.21 21.52
N MET A 58 -14.62 -6.32 22.30
CA MET A 58 -13.17 -6.13 22.18
C MET A 58 -12.38 -7.40 22.45
N ASN A 59 -12.90 -8.27 23.33
CA ASN A 59 -12.26 -9.57 23.60
C ASN A 59 -12.30 -10.48 22.37
N ASP A 60 -13.41 -10.54 21.67
CA ASP A 60 -13.55 -11.31 20.43
C ASP A 60 -12.58 -10.78 19.37
N TYR A 61 -12.53 -9.45 19.17
CA TYR A 61 -11.60 -8.83 18.24
C TYR A 61 -10.14 -9.12 18.60
N ASN A 62 -9.76 -8.95 19.88
CA ASN A 62 -8.39 -9.17 20.34
C ASN A 62 -7.99 -10.64 20.25
N SER A 63 -8.92 -11.58 20.43
CA SER A 63 -8.64 -13.02 20.31
C SER A 63 -8.27 -13.44 18.88
N LEU A 64 -8.71 -12.67 17.89
CA LEU A 64 -8.42 -12.89 16.47
C LEU A 64 -7.20 -12.09 15.98
N THR A 65 -6.70 -11.14 16.79
CA THR A 65 -5.61 -10.26 16.38
C THR A 65 -4.27 -10.81 16.85
N VAL A 66 -3.35 -11.00 15.90
CA VAL A 66 -1.95 -11.36 16.17
C VAL A 66 -1.14 -10.07 16.33
N ILE A 67 -0.50 -9.87 17.51
CA ILE A 67 0.30 -8.68 17.83
C ILE A 67 1.80 -8.92 17.57
N GLY A 68 2.23 -10.18 17.54
CA GLY A 68 3.59 -10.62 17.24
C GLY A 68 3.58 -12.05 16.75
N SER A 69 4.56 -12.42 15.95
CA SER A 69 4.72 -13.75 15.36
C SER A 69 6.20 -14.09 15.30
N ASP A 70 6.50 -15.39 15.43
CA ASP A 70 7.84 -15.95 15.17
C ASP A 70 8.09 -16.14 13.67
N GLU A 71 7.17 -15.67 12.81
CA GLU A 71 7.33 -15.74 11.37
C GLU A 71 8.53 -14.92 10.91
N ASP A 72 9.39 -15.54 10.10
CA ASP A 72 10.55 -14.87 9.54
C ASP A 72 10.13 -13.79 8.52
N MET A 73 10.37 -12.55 8.89
CA MET A 73 10.10 -11.35 8.06
C MET A 73 11.37 -10.76 7.43
N THR A 74 12.51 -11.42 7.62
CA THR A 74 13.82 -10.89 7.18
C THR A 74 13.81 -10.47 5.71
N ARG A 75 13.25 -11.29 4.83
CA ARG A 75 13.20 -11.02 3.40
C ARG A 75 12.30 -9.83 3.06
N VAL A 76 11.17 -9.69 3.75
CA VAL A 76 10.27 -8.51 3.61
C VAL A 76 10.96 -7.24 4.13
N HIS A 77 11.67 -7.32 5.25
CA HIS A 77 12.43 -6.17 5.79
C HIS A 77 13.57 -5.77 4.85
N GLN A 78 14.25 -6.70 4.20
CA GLN A 78 15.26 -6.40 3.18
C GLN A 78 14.66 -5.67 1.98
N LEU A 79 13.52 -6.12 1.46
CA LEU A 79 12.77 -5.44 0.41
C LEU A 79 12.44 -3.98 0.81
N LEU A 80 11.85 -3.80 2.00
CA LEU A 80 11.49 -2.48 2.50
C LEU A 80 12.72 -1.57 2.70
N TRP A 81 13.84 -2.15 3.11
CA TRP A 81 15.09 -1.43 3.24
C TRP A 81 15.66 -1.00 1.88
N ASP A 82 15.65 -1.86 0.88
CA ASP A 82 16.13 -1.52 -0.46
C ASP A 82 15.29 -0.40 -1.09
N ILE A 83 13.95 -0.47 -0.94
CA ILE A 83 13.05 0.62 -1.36
C ILE A 83 13.37 1.90 -0.58
N HIS A 84 13.55 1.81 0.75
CA HIS A 84 13.92 2.96 1.59
C HIS A 84 15.20 3.63 1.08
N MET A 85 16.25 2.85 0.84
CA MET A 85 17.54 3.36 0.38
C MET A 85 17.45 4.02 -1.00
N MET A 86 16.70 3.44 -1.92
CA MET A 86 16.45 4.03 -3.24
C MET A 86 15.73 5.38 -3.11
N LEU A 87 14.63 5.45 -2.36
CA LEU A 87 13.89 6.70 -2.16
C LEU A 87 14.73 7.76 -1.45
N HIS A 88 15.48 7.35 -0.43
CA HIS A 88 16.33 8.23 0.36
C HIS A 88 17.51 8.79 -0.43
N SER A 89 18.02 8.05 -1.41
CA SER A 89 19.10 8.54 -2.31
C SER A 89 18.64 9.71 -3.18
N VAL A 90 17.36 9.75 -3.53
CA VAL A 90 16.77 10.85 -4.31
C VAL A 90 16.53 12.08 -3.44
N ASN A 91 15.94 11.87 -2.27
CA ASN A 91 15.68 12.93 -1.32
C ASN A 91 15.65 12.36 0.11
N SER A 92 16.45 12.93 1.00
CA SER A 92 16.54 12.48 2.38
C SER A 92 15.22 12.55 3.19
N LYS A 93 14.20 13.23 2.68
CA LYS A 93 12.86 13.26 3.24
C LYS A 93 11.99 12.06 2.82
N TYR A 94 12.37 11.38 1.73
CA TYR A 94 11.67 10.18 1.28
C TYR A 94 12.19 8.95 2.01
N GLY A 95 11.34 7.95 2.14
CA GLY A 95 11.72 6.68 2.73
C GLY A 95 10.63 6.05 3.59
N ILE A 96 10.95 4.89 4.14
CA ILE A 96 10.05 4.05 4.92
C ILE A 96 10.44 4.15 6.39
N GLY A 97 9.56 4.74 7.21
CA GLY A 97 9.79 4.83 8.65
C GLY A 97 9.43 3.55 9.41
N PRO A 98 9.96 3.35 10.64
CA PRO A 98 9.72 2.14 11.44
C PRO A 98 8.24 1.85 11.71
N ARG A 99 7.40 2.88 11.74
CA ARG A 99 5.95 2.73 11.91
C ARG A 99 5.31 2.00 10.73
N ILE A 100 5.74 2.31 9.50
CA ILE A 100 5.25 1.65 8.30
C ILE A 100 5.65 0.19 8.31
N VAL A 101 6.92 -0.11 8.62
CA VAL A 101 7.43 -1.48 8.75
C VAL A 101 6.58 -2.28 9.73
N LYS A 102 6.41 -1.76 10.96
CA LYS A 102 5.58 -2.41 11.99
C LYS A 102 4.13 -2.64 11.53
N ASN A 103 3.54 -1.69 10.81
CA ASN A 103 2.18 -1.84 10.32
C ASN A 103 2.08 -2.90 9.21
N ILE A 104 3.11 -3.02 8.37
CA ILE A 104 3.19 -4.08 7.35
C ILE A 104 3.32 -5.45 8.02
N ASP A 105 4.20 -5.58 9.02
CA ASP A 105 4.33 -6.81 9.80
C ASP A 105 2.99 -7.23 10.42
N LEU A 106 2.34 -6.31 11.13
CA LEU A 106 1.03 -6.56 11.74
C LEU A 106 -0.02 -6.96 10.71
N TYR A 107 -0.01 -6.35 9.53
CA TYR A 107 -0.93 -6.72 8.45
C TYR A 107 -0.66 -8.13 7.95
N LEU A 108 0.59 -8.47 7.65
CA LEU A 108 0.97 -9.78 7.11
C LEU A 108 0.73 -10.91 8.12
N TRP A 109 0.99 -10.70 9.40
CA TRP A 109 0.69 -11.68 10.46
C TRP A 109 -0.81 -11.94 10.64
N ASN A 110 -1.65 -10.97 10.30
CA ASN A 110 -3.10 -11.06 10.43
C ASN A 110 -3.81 -11.45 9.12
N LEU A 111 -3.06 -11.79 8.07
CA LEU A 111 -3.65 -12.34 6.86
C LEU A 111 -4.31 -13.69 7.14
N PRO A 112 -5.43 -14.02 6.46
CA PRO A 112 -6.04 -15.33 6.55
C PRO A 112 -5.03 -16.42 6.20
N LYS A 113 -4.88 -17.43 7.08
CA LYS A 113 -3.95 -18.56 6.85
C LYS A 113 -4.38 -19.50 5.73
N SER A 114 -5.64 -19.45 5.35
CA SER A 114 -6.20 -20.15 4.20
C SER A 114 -6.49 -19.13 3.10
N ASN A 115 -6.27 -19.53 1.85
CA ASN A 115 -6.45 -18.70 0.66
C ASN A 115 -7.94 -18.32 0.46
N ILE A 116 -8.51 -17.58 1.43
CA ILE A 116 -9.90 -17.15 1.42
C ILE A 116 -10.01 -15.94 0.50
N GLY A 117 -10.78 -16.09 -0.58
CA GLY A 117 -11.04 -15.01 -1.54
C GLY A 117 -9.83 -14.64 -2.40
N GLY A 118 -8.84 -15.52 -2.56
CA GLY A 118 -7.63 -15.26 -3.36
C GLY A 118 -6.59 -14.38 -2.67
N PHE A 119 -6.77 -14.10 -1.38
CA PHE A 119 -5.79 -13.35 -0.59
C PHE A 119 -4.67 -14.28 -0.10
N SER A 120 -3.47 -14.07 -0.60
CA SER A 120 -2.25 -14.76 -0.23
C SER A 120 -1.23 -13.76 0.31
N LYS A 121 -0.12 -14.25 0.86
CA LYS A 121 0.92 -13.37 1.45
C LYS A 121 1.58 -12.49 0.39
N ASP A 122 1.80 -13.01 -0.81
CA ASP A 122 2.34 -12.27 -1.95
C ASP A 122 1.42 -11.09 -2.36
N THR A 123 0.12 -11.34 -2.47
CA THR A 123 -0.89 -10.29 -2.69
C THR A 123 -0.89 -9.26 -1.55
N GLY A 124 -0.76 -9.73 -0.30
CA GLY A 124 -0.70 -8.86 0.87
C GLY A 124 0.52 -7.94 0.86
N ILE A 125 1.69 -8.44 0.42
CA ILE A 125 2.93 -7.65 0.30
C ILE A 125 2.75 -6.57 -0.77
N ASP A 126 2.27 -6.94 -1.95
CA ASP A 126 2.00 -6.00 -3.05
C ASP A 126 1.06 -4.87 -2.60
N LEU A 127 -0.07 -5.23 -2.01
CA LEU A 127 -1.03 -4.26 -1.48
C LEU A 127 -0.43 -3.32 -0.43
N GLN A 128 0.36 -3.83 0.51
CA GLN A 128 0.92 -2.99 1.57
C GLN A 128 1.98 -2.02 1.04
N ILE A 129 2.79 -2.43 0.07
CA ILE A 129 3.73 -1.53 -0.60
C ILE A 129 2.96 -0.47 -1.40
N ALA A 130 1.96 -0.87 -2.17
CA ALA A 130 1.11 0.05 -2.93
C ALA A 130 0.44 1.10 -2.03
N GLN A 131 -0.18 0.67 -0.94
CA GLN A 131 -1.02 1.51 -0.08
C GLN A 131 -0.25 2.36 0.95
N ARG A 132 0.97 1.97 1.33
CA ARG A 132 1.73 2.63 2.40
C ARG A 132 3.05 3.23 1.96
N VAL A 133 3.61 2.73 0.87
CA VAL A 133 4.92 3.18 0.37
C VAL A 133 4.75 4.02 -0.87
N LEU A 134 4.11 3.49 -1.92
CA LEU A 134 3.98 4.19 -3.20
C LEU A 134 3.08 5.43 -3.12
N THR A 135 2.16 5.49 -2.18
CA THR A 135 1.36 6.71 -1.89
C THR A 135 2.22 7.90 -1.43
N LYS A 136 3.43 7.65 -0.96
CA LYS A 136 4.39 8.69 -0.54
C LYS A 136 5.38 9.08 -1.63
N VAL A 137 5.45 8.30 -2.70
CA VAL A 137 6.29 8.58 -3.88
C VAL A 137 5.57 9.60 -4.75
N ARG A 138 5.84 10.87 -4.48
CA ARG A 138 5.26 12.03 -5.16
C ARG A 138 6.28 13.15 -5.25
N GLY A 139 6.30 13.84 -6.36
CA GLY A 139 7.26 14.91 -6.57
C GLY A 139 7.55 15.19 -8.04
N PRO A 140 8.49 16.09 -8.32
CA PRO A 140 8.82 16.51 -9.67
C PRO A 140 9.69 15.47 -10.40
N GLU A 141 9.65 15.52 -11.72
CA GLU A 141 10.39 14.63 -12.62
C GLU A 141 11.90 14.63 -12.36
N ASN A 142 12.51 15.77 -12.08
CA ASN A 142 13.94 15.87 -11.78
C ASN A 142 14.39 15.12 -10.53
N GLN A 143 13.45 14.70 -9.67
CA GLN A 143 13.73 13.88 -8.49
C GLN A 143 13.35 12.42 -8.73
N LEU A 144 12.19 12.16 -9.30
CA LEU A 144 11.63 10.81 -9.36
C LEU A 144 11.77 10.13 -10.72
N GLY A 145 12.07 10.89 -11.79
CA GLY A 145 12.10 10.35 -13.14
C GLY A 145 13.07 9.18 -13.29
N GLU A 146 14.26 9.26 -12.68
CA GLU A 146 15.26 8.19 -12.78
C GLU A 146 14.77 6.88 -12.11
N ILE A 147 14.19 6.97 -10.92
CA ILE A 147 13.79 5.78 -10.16
C ILE A 147 12.48 5.16 -10.64
N LEU A 148 11.64 5.90 -11.36
CA LEU A 148 10.37 5.41 -11.89
C LEU A 148 10.46 4.97 -13.36
N ASP A 149 11.53 5.28 -14.07
CA ASP A 149 11.72 4.89 -15.47
C ASP A 149 12.43 3.52 -15.57
N GLU A 150 11.73 2.52 -16.12
CA GLU A 150 12.23 1.16 -16.32
C GLU A 150 13.54 1.11 -17.15
N ARG A 151 13.76 2.11 -18.02
CA ARG A 151 14.97 2.19 -18.89
C ARG A 151 16.24 2.53 -18.12
N ASN A 152 16.14 3.07 -16.93
CA ASN A 152 17.26 3.44 -16.09
C ASN A 152 17.82 2.24 -15.31
N ASN A 153 19.11 2.25 -15.03
CA ASN A 153 19.76 1.16 -14.29
C ASN A 153 19.44 1.14 -12.79
N ASN A 154 19.00 2.27 -12.23
CA ASN A 154 18.68 2.40 -10.80
C ASN A 154 17.19 2.73 -10.63
N ASN A 155 16.34 1.77 -10.96
CA ASN A 155 14.89 1.95 -10.91
C ASN A 155 14.20 0.96 -9.96
N ILE A 156 12.97 1.26 -9.59
CA ILE A 156 12.18 0.46 -8.65
C ILE A 156 11.83 -0.93 -9.19
N TYR A 157 11.76 -1.11 -10.52
CA TYR A 157 11.46 -2.41 -11.14
C TYR A 157 12.56 -3.44 -10.83
N HIS A 158 13.85 -3.04 -10.79
CA HIS A 158 14.93 -3.93 -10.36
C HIS A 158 14.77 -4.44 -8.94
N ILE A 159 14.21 -3.62 -8.03
CA ILE A 159 13.89 -4.09 -6.68
C ILE A 159 12.75 -5.11 -6.74
N PHE A 160 11.69 -4.84 -7.49
CA PHE A 160 10.59 -5.79 -7.63
C PHE A 160 11.05 -7.12 -8.24
N ASP A 161 11.94 -7.08 -9.24
CA ASP A 161 12.51 -8.28 -9.85
C ASP A 161 13.41 -9.07 -8.89
N LYS A 162 14.21 -8.37 -8.08
CA LYS A 162 15.08 -8.97 -7.05
C LYS A 162 14.26 -9.71 -5.98
N TYR A 163 13.05 -9.26 -5.69
CA TYR A 163 12.16 -9.81 -4.67
C TYR A 163 10.93 -10.51 -5.26
N ASN A 164 11.01 -10.96 -6.49
CA ASN A 164 9.93 -11.66 -7.18
C ASN A 164 9.51 -12.99 -6.49
N ASP A 165 10.38 -13.53 -5.64
CA ASP A 165 10.08 -14.65 -4.73
C ASP A 165 9.03 -14.29 -3.67
N LEU A 166 8.87 -13.02 -3.32
CA LEU A 166 7.88 -12.53 -2.35
C LEU A 166 6.55 -12.18 -3.00
N SER A 167 6.58 -11.56 -4.17
CA SER A 167 5.41 -11.13 -4.93
C SER A 167 5.79 -10.79 -6.38
N GLU A 168 4.85 -10.92 -7.31
CA GLU A 168 4.97 -10.40 -8.67
C GLU A 168 4.84 -8.87 -8.75
N PHE A 169 4.41 -8.21 -7.67
CA PHE A 169 4.21 -6.77 -7.55
C PHE A 169 3.35 -6.15 -8.66
N LYS A 170 2.27 -6.84 -9.07
CA LYS A 170 1.40 -6.41 -10.18
C LYS A 170 0.82 -5.03 -9.94
N LEU A 171 0.18 -4.82 -8.78
CA LEU A 171 -0.42 -3.53 -8.43
C LEU A 171 0.64 -2.43 -8.27
N CYS A 172 1.77 -2.74 -7.64
CA CYS A 172 2.87 -1.79 -7.52
C CYS A 172 3.40 -1.35 -8.88
N ARG A 173 3.57 -2.28 -9.82
CA ARG A 173 4.02 -1.96 -11.19
C ARG A 173 3.00 -1.08 -11.93
N GLU A 174 1.71 -1.37 -11.83
CA GLU A 174 0.66 -0.53 -12.42
C GLU A 174 0.70 0.90 -11.87
N ILE A 175 0.85 1.07 -10.55
CA ILE A 175 0.97 2.38 -9.91
C ILE A 175 2.23 3.11 -10.38
N VAL A 176 3.37 2.42 -10.48
CA VAL A 176 4.63 3.04 -10.95
C VAL A 176 4.49 3.50 -12.40
N ILE A 177 3.89 2.70 -13.27
CA ILE A 177 3.60 3.08 -14.67
C ILE A 177 2.72 4.33 -14.72
N GLN A 178 1.68 4.39 -13.87
CA GLN A 178 0.81 5.56 -13.80
C GLN A 178 1.58 6.81 -13.37
N LYS A 179 2.38 6.71 -12.31
CA LYS A 179 3.21 7.81 -11.83
C LYS A 179 4.24 8.28 -12.87
N GLN A 180 4.83 7.36 -13.62
CA GLN A 180 5.72 7.70 -14.73
C GLN A 180 4.97 8.50 -15.82
N ARG A 181 3.77 8.08 -16.21
CA ARG A 181 2.94 8.82 -17.16
C ARG A 181 2.59 10.23 -16.68
N GLU A 182 2.33 10.38 -15.39
CA GLU A 182 2.07 11.69 -14.77
C GLU A 182 3.32 12.59 -14.86
N LEU A 183 4.50 12.06 -14.56
CA LEU A 183 5.76 12.79 -14.71
C LEU A 183 5.99 13.24 -16.16
N GLU A 184 5.83 12.35 -17.13
CA GLU A 184 5.99 12.65 -18.55
C GLU A 184 4.98 13.71 -19.05
N SER A 185 3.75 13.69 -18.53
CA SER A 185 2.68 14.58 -18.98
C SER A 185 2.68 15.93 -18.27
N TYR A 186 3.00 15.94 -16.98
CA TYR A 186 2.84 17.12 -16.12
C TYR A 186 4.13 17.57 -15.43
N GLY A 187 5.23 16.81 -15.57
CA GLY A 187 6.49 17.07 -14.86
C GLY A 187 6.43 16.82 -13.35
N TYR A 188 5.31 16.26 -12.86
CA TYR A 188 5.06 15.99 -11.45
C TYR A 188 4.11 14.80 -11.28
N CYS A 189 4.35 13.88 -10.32
CA CYS A 189 3.41 12.83 -9.95
C CYS A 189 2.88 13.02 -8.53
N ILE A 190 1.66 12.55 -8.32
CA ILE A 190 0.88 12.67 -7.08
C ILE A 190 0.86 11.33 -6.32
#